data_014d84db7114268a410abfbe63046824
#
_entry.id   014d84db7114268a410abfbe63046824
#
_cell.length_a   1.000
_cell.length_b   1.000
_cell.length_c   1.000
_cell.angle_alpha   90.00
_cell.angle_beta   90.00
_cell.angle_gamma   90.00
#
_symmetry.space_group_name_H-M   'P 1'
#
loop_
_entity.id
_entity.type
_entity.pdbx_description
1 polymer ?
#
loop_
_entity_poly.entity_id
_entity_poly.type
_entity_poly.pdbx_seq_one_letter_code
_entity_poly.pdbx_strand_id
1 'polypeptide(L)'
;MMTFIWSITNTSAAVTLLCLAAMPFITALLGFLFLREKISLTVWVAILVATFGIVVMAFGTGGTNSLPGLVFGLASALGFSVFSVTLRWRKETPKFTTVAIAGLFCFLFSSVMLILNDSQFLSSSKNEALFATHGTLVCAGLILYSIGSKNIPAADLTLLSLTEVIGGIFWVWLPWLGINEVPATNTIIGGFFIFIAIFYYSMIMQSNRRFIGLN
;
A
#
# COMPACT_ATOMS: atom_id res chain seq x y z
N MET A 1 7.76 -3.40 3.17
CA MET A 1 7.84 -2.93 4.57
C MET A 1 8.92 -1.86 4.76
N MET A 2 10.20 -2.13 4.46
CA MET A 2 11.31 -1.16 4.61
C MET A 2 11.09 0.13 3.81
N THR A 3 10.69 0.01 2.55
CA THR A 3 10.37 1.16 1.68
C THR A 3 9.23 2.01 2.22
N PHE A 4 8.24 1.40 2.91
CA PHE A 4 7.18 2.12 3.60
C PHE A 4 7.74 2.97 4.75
N ILE A 5 8.60 2.38 5.59
CA ILE A 5 9.23 3.11 6.71
C ILE A 5 10.09 4.25 6.18
N TRP A 6 10.91 4.01 5.15
CA TRP A 6 11.69 5.07 4.53
C TRP A 6 10.85 6.15 3.86
N SER A 7 9.69 5.81 3.31
CA SER A 7 8.75 6.79 2.80
C SER A 7 8.25 7.70 3.93
N ILE A 8 7.69 7.12 5.00
CA ILE A 8 7.08 7.89 6.09
C ILE A 8 8.10 8.72 6.90
N THR A 9 9.37 8.33 6.88
CA THR A 9 10.46 9.12 7.51
C THR A 9 11.00 10.24 6.62
N ASN A 10 10.74 10.19 5.31
CA ASN A 10 11.22 11.18 4.34
C ASN A 10 10.11 12.06 3.75
N THR A 11 8.84 11.77 4.07
CA THR A 11 7.69 12.58 3.66
C THR A 11 6.58 12.47 4.71
N SER A 12 5.43 13.11 4.48
CA SER A 12 4.30 13.00 5.40
C SER A 12 3.64 11.62 5.37
N ALA A 13 3.02 11.22 6.48
CA ALA A 13 2.26 9.98 6.55
C ALA A 13 1.11 9.97 5.52
N ALA A 14 0.46 11.12 5.31
CA ALA A 14 -0.60 11.26 4.30
C ALA A 14 -0.08 10.95 2.88
N VAL A 15 1.08 11.48 2.49
CA VAL A 15 1.69 11.21 1.17
C VAL A 15 2.04 9.74 1.02
N THR A 16 2.65 9.14 2.03
CA THR A 16 2.99 7.70 2.02
C THR A 16 1.75 6.84 1.84
N LEU A 17 0.67 7.12 2.58
CA LEU A 17 -0.60 6.38 2.47
C LEU A 17 -1.27 6.59 1.11
N LEU A 18 -1.22 7.80 0.55
CA LEU A 18 -1.74 8.08 -0.79
C LEU A 18 -0.93 7.37 -1.89
N CYS A 19 0.38 7.19 -1.72
CA CYS A 19 1.16 6.33 -2.63
C CYS A 19 0.69 4.87 -2.59
N LEU A 20 0.32 4.35 -1.42
CA LEU A 20 -0.26 3.01 -1.32
C LEU A 20 -1.62 2.91 -2.03
N ALA A 21 -2.35 4.00 -2.16
CA ALA A 21 -3.60 4.02 -2.93
C ALA A 21 -3.41 3.72 -4.43
N ALA A 22 -2.18 3.74 -4.94
CA ALA A 22 -1.85 3.27 -6.29
C ALA A 22 -1.82 1.72 -6.43
N MET A 23 -1.84 0.96 -5.32
CA MET A 23 -1.75 -0.51 -5.34
C MET A 23 -2.75 -1.20 -6.27
N PRO A 24 -4.06 -0.88 -6.30
CA PRO A 24 -5.00 -1.55 -7.19
C PRO A 24 -4.65 -1.39 -8.66
N PHE A 25 -4.14 -0.23 -9.04
CA PHE A 25 -3.75 0.07 -10.42
C PHE A 25 -2.49 -0.68 -10.82
N ILE A 26 -1.49 -0.69 -9.94
CA ILE A 26 -0.25 -1.46 -10.13
C ILE A 26 -0.59 -2.96 -10.18
N THR A 27 -1.47 -3.45 -9.31
CA THR A 27 -1.91 -4.84 -9.29
C THR A 27 -2.64 -5.23 -10.58
N ALA A 28 -3.50 -4.35 -11.11
CA ALA A 28 -4.18 -4.57 -12.39
C ALA A 28 -3.17 -4.66 -13.54
N LEU A 29 -2.19 -3.75 -13.57
CA LEU A 29 -1.12 -3.75 -14.58
C LEU A 29 -0.26 -5.01 -14.51
N LEU A 30 0.15 -5.44 -13.32
CA LEU A 30 0.91 -6.68 -13.12
C LEU A 30 0.08 -7.92 -13.47
N GLY A 31 -1.23 -7.92 -13.15
CA GLY A 31 -2.16 -8.97 -13.56
C GLY A 31 -2.26 -9.10 -15.09
N PHE A 32 -2.28 -7.97 -15.78
CA PHE A 32 -2.22 -7.96 -17.24
C PHE A 32 -0.91 -8.56 -17.78
N LEU A 33 0.23 -8.14 -17.24
CA LEU A 33 1.54 -8.56 -17.72
C LEU A 33 1.85 -10.04 -17.42
N PHE A 34 1.56 -10.50 -16.19
CA PHE A 34 1.97 -11.83 -15.73
C PHE A 34 0.86 -12.88 -15.83
N LEU A 35 -0.39 -12.50 -15.60
CA LEU A 35 -1.54 -13.41 -15.65
C LEU A 35 -2.29 -13.31 -16.98
N ARG A 36 -1.88 -12.41 -17.89
CA ARG A 36 -2.53 -12.12 -19.18
C ARG A 36 -4.01 -11.78 -19.03
N GLU A 37 -4.39 -11.16 -17.91
CA GLU A 37 -5.74 -10.65 -17.68
C GLU A 37 -5.99 -9.44 -18.58
N LYS A 38 -7.15 -9.38 -19.24
CA LYS A 38 -7.50 -8.23 -20.08
C LYS A 38 -7.83 -7.03 -19.21
N ILE A 39 -7.12 -5.91 -19.42
CA ILE A 39 -7.45 -4.64 -18.77
C ILE A 39 -8.50 -3.92 -19.62
N SER A 40 -9.63 -3.56 -19.01
CA SER A 40 -10.63 -2.74 -19.67
C SER A 40 -10.16 -1.30 -19.86
N LEU A 41 -10.70 -0.59 -20.85
CA LEU A 41 -10.41 0.83 -21.08
C LEU A 41 -10.66 1.67 -19.82
N THR A 42 -11.65 1.32 -19.05
CA THR A 42 -12.00 1.94 -17.78
C THR A 42 -10.86 1.90 -16.75
N VAL A 43 -10.20 0.73 -16.63
CA VAL A 43 -9.06 0.58 -15.72
C VAL A 43 -7.89 1.45 -16.20
N TRP A 44 -7.67 1.55 -17.52
CA TRP A 44 -6.66 2.45 -18.08
C TRP A 44 -6.94 3.92 -17.74
N VAL A 45 -8.20 4.36 -17.87
CA VAL A 45 -8.58 5.72 -17.47
C VAL A 45 -8.33 5.96 -15.98
N ALA A 46 -8.71 5.01 -15.12
CA ALA A 46 -8.46 5.11 -13.68
C ALA A 46 -6.96 5.18 -13.36
N ILE A 47 -6.11 4.39 -14.04
CA ILE A 47 -4.65 4.44 -13.90
C ILE A 47 -4.12 5.83 -14.27
N LEU A 48 -4.57 6.40 -15.40
CA LEU A 48 -4.14 7.73 -15.85
C LEU A 48 -4.53 8.82 -14.85
N VAL A 49 -5.77 8.80 -14.33
CA VAL A 49 -6.25 9.78 -13.34
C VAL A 49 -5.47 9.65 -12.03
N ALA A 50 -5.22 8.43 -11.54
CA ALA A 50 -4.43 8.19 -10.34
C ALA A 50 -2.97 8.64 -10.51
N THR A 51 -2.36 8.35 -11.67
CA THR A 51 -1.00 8.80 -12.00
C THR A 51 -0.91 10.31 -12.02
N PHE A 52 -1.90 10.99 -12.60
CA PHE A 52 -1.98 12.46 -12.57
C PHE A 52 -2.04 12.98 -11.13
N GLY A 53 -2.85 12.37 -10.25
CA GLY A 53 -2.91 12.72 -8.83
C GLY A 53 -1.54 12.59 -8.14
N ILE A 54 -0.81 11.51 -8.39
CA ILE A 54 0.55 11.29 -7.84
C ILE A 54 1.52 12.36 -8.35
N VAL A 55 1.44 12.71 -9.63
CA VAL A 55 2.27 13.77 -10.23
C VAL A 55 1.98 15.13 -9.57
N VAL A 56 0.71 15.47 -9.37
CA VAL A 56 0.32 16.72 -8.66
C VAL A 56 0.90 16.76 -7.25
N MET A 57 0.87 15.63 -6.52
CA MET A 57 1.49 15.53 -5.20
C MET A 57 3.01 15.74 -5.25
N ALA A 58 3.67 15.19 -6.26
CA ALA A 58 5.13 15.30 -6.41
C ALA A 58 5.59 16.74 -6.69
N PHE A 59 4.81 17.52 -7.44
CA PHE A 59 5.13 18.92 -7.73
C PHE A 59 4.81 19.88 -6.58
N GLY A 60 4.13 19.42 -5.54
CA GLY A 60 3.84 20.20 -4.34
C GLY A 60 5.02 20.35 -3.40
N THR A 61 6.11 20.93 -3.84
CA THR A 61 7.39 21.02 -3.11
C THR A 61 7.42 22.10 -2.00
N GLY A 62 6.31 22.41 -1.38
CA GLY A 62 6.25 23.35 -0.26
C GLY A 62 6.27 22.62 1.09
N GLY A 63 7.43 22.20 1.59
CA GLY A 63 7.59 21.80 2.98
C GLY A 63 8.07 20.37 3.21
N THR A 64 7.19 19.41 3.46
CA THR A 64 7.56 18.06 3.95
C THR A 64 7.62 16.96 2.88
N ASN A 65 7.25 17.26 1.63
CA ASN A 65 7.22 16.27 0.56
C ASN A 65 8.58 16.17 -0.14
N SER A 66 9.31 15.10 0.12
CA SER A 66 10.57 14.81 -0.57
C SER A 66 10.35 13.84 -1.73
N LEU A 67 11.02 14.05 -2.86
CA LEU A 67 11.03 13.09 -3.96
C LEU A 67 11.46 11.67 -3.53
N PRO A 68 12.51 11.51 -2.71
CA PRO A 68 12.87 10.20 -2.16
C PRO A 68 11.72 9.53 -1.40
N GLY A 69 11.00 10.27 -0.55
CA GLY A 69 9.85 9.74 0.19
C GLY A 69 8.74 9.24 -0.74
N LEU A 70 8.42 9.99 -1.80
CA LEU A 70 7.45 9.58 -2.81
C LEU A 70 7.88 8.31 -3.56
N VAL A 71 9.15 8.24 -3.98
CA VAL A 71 9.71 7.07 -4.68
C VAL A 71 9.65 5.83 -3.78
N PHE A 72 10.00 5.95 -2.51
CA PHE A 72 9.90 4.84 -1.56
C PHE A 72 8.45 4.43 -1.28
N GLY A 73 7.50 5.38 -1.26
CA GLY A 73 6.07 5.10 -1.13
C GLY A 73 5.53 4.30 -2.32
N LEU A 74 5.87 4.72 -3.54
CA LEU A 74 5.51 4.00 -4.76
C LEU A 74 6.19 2.62 -4.85
N ALA A 75 7.45 2.52 -4.42
CA ALA A 75 8.15 1.23 -4.33
C ALA A 75 7.48 0.29 -3.33
N SER A 76 6.93 0.82 -2.23
CA SER A 76 6.14 0.04 -1.28
C SER A 76 4.84 -0.47 -1.91
N ALA A 77 4.11 0.40 -2.63
CA ALA A 77 2.91 0.03 -3.37
C ALA A 77 3.19 -1.06 -4.41
N LEU A 78 4.29 -0.93 -5.16
CA LEU A 78 4.74 -1.94 -6.13
C LEU A 78 5.04 -3.28 -5.43
N GLY A 79 5.80 -3.26 -4.34
CA GLY A 79 6.14 -4.47 -3.58
C GLY A 79 4.90 -5.21 -3.06
N PHE A 80 3.91 -4.48 -2.53
CA PHE A 80 2.66 -5.08 -2.08
C PHE A 80 1.81 -5.61 -3.25
N SER A 81 1.81 -4.92 -4.38
CA SER A 81 1.12 -5.37 -5.60
C SER A 81 1.73 -6.66 -6.16
N VAL A 82 3.06 -6.77 -6.17
CA VAL A 82 3.76 -8.01 -6.55
C VAL A 82 3.39 -9.15 -5.61
N PHE A 83 3.38 -8.90 -4.30
CA PHE A 83 2.94 -9.88 -3.31
C PHE A 83 1.51 -10.36 -3.58
N SER A 84 0.57 -9.45 -3.84
CA SER A 84 -0.85 -9.76 -4.12
C SER A 84 -1.02 -10.60 -5.39
N VAL A 85 -0.31 -10.23 -6.47
CA VAL A 85 -0.35 -10.98 -7.74
C VAL A 85 0.28 -12.37 -7.57
N THR A 86 1.38 -12.48 -6.81
CA THR A 86 2.03 -13.77 -6.52
C THR A 86 1.13 -14.71 -5.72
N LEU A 87 0.42 -14.18 -4.72
CA LEU A 87 -0.57 -14.95 -3.95
C LEU A 87 -1.70 -15.50 -4.85
N ARG A 88 -2.11 -14.73 -5.86
CA ARG A 88 -3.12 -15.15 -6.81
C ARG A 88 -2.58 -16.16 -7.82
N TRP A 89 -1.36 -15.95 -8.33
CA TRP A 89 -0.73 -16.84 -9.29
C TRP A 89 -0.53 -18.25 -8.71
N ARG A 90 -0.11 -18.33 -7.45
CA ARG A 90 0.17 -19.59 -6.73
C ARG A 90 -0.89 -19.85 -5.67
N LYS A 91 -2.14 -20.07 -6.08
CA LYS A 91 -3.28 -20.31 -5.16
C LYS A 91 -3.07 -21.47 -4.21
N GLU A 92 -2.39 -22.52 -4.65
CA GLU A 92 -2.13 -23.76 -3.89
C GLU A 92 -1.01 -23.60 -2.84
N THR A 93 -0.23 -22.51 -2.90
CA THR A 93 0.86 -22.29 -1.94
C THR A 93 0.27 -22.08 -0.53
N PRO A 94 0.82 -22.74 0.50
CA PRO A 94 0.40 -22.54 1.88
C PRO A 94 0.56 -21.07 2.29
N LYS A 95 -0.54 -20.43 2.69
CA LYS A 95 -0.57 -18.98 2.92
C LYS A 95 0.28 -18.55 4.11
N PHE A 96 0.29 -19.35 5.18
CA PHE A 96 1.15 -19.11 6.34
C PHE A 96 2.63 -19.17 6.00
N THR A 97 3.05 -20.14 5.19
CA THR A 97 4.43 -20.27 4.74
C THR A 97 4.87 -19.04 3.93
N THR A 98 4.00 -18.53 3.06
CA THR A 98 4.30 -17.34 2.26
C THR A 98 4.53 -16.11 3.15
N VAL A 99 3.69 -15.90 4.16
CA VAL A 99 3.84 -14.79 5.12
C VAL A 99 5.09 -14.99 6.00
N ALA A 100 5.34 -16.22 6.46
CA ALA A 100 6.51 -16.53 7.27
C ALA A 100 7.82 -16.28 6.51
N ILE A 101 7.90 -16.71 5.25
CA ILE A 101 9.08 -16.46 4.40
C ILE A 101 9.27 -14.96 4.17
N ALA A 102 8.20 -14.22 3.87
CA ALA A 102 8.26 -12.77 3.70
C ALA A 102 8.75 -12.08 4.99
N GLY A 103 8.28 -12.51 6.17
CA GLY A 103 8.74 -12.04 7.47
C GLY A 103 10.22 -12.35 7.71
N LEU A 104 10.66 -13.57 7.37
CA LEU A 104 12.06 -13.97 7.50
C LEU A 104 12.98 -13.10 6.63
N PHE A 105 12.63 -12.87 5.36
CA PHE A 105 13.40 -11.97 4.50
C PHE A 105 13.43 -10.54 5.03
N CYS A 106 12.30 -10.03 5.55
CA CYS A 106 12.26 -8.72 6.16
C CYS A 106 13.18 -8.63 7.39
N PHE A 107 13.15 -9.65 8.25
CA PHE A 107 14.02 -9.75 9.42
C PHE A 107 15.52 -9.79 9.04
N LEU A 108 15.89 -10.67 8.11
CA LEU A 108 17.28 -10.79 7.65
C LEU A 108 17.78 -9.47 7.04
N PHE A 109 17.00 -8.85 6.17
CA PHE A 109 17.37 -7.58 5.56
C PHE A 109 17.51 -6.47 6.61
N SER A 110 16.57 -6.37 7.55
CA SER A 110 16.63 -5.38 8.63
C SER A 110 17.84 -5.60 9.53
N SER A 111 18.17 -6.85 9.85
CA SER A 111 19.34 -7.19 10.66
C SER A 111 20.65 -6.78 9.96
N VAL A 112 20.77 -7.05 8.66
CA VAL A 112 21.92 -6.60 7.87
C VAL A 112 22.03 -5.07 7.86
N MET A 113 20.91 -4.35 7.67
CA MET A 113 20.91 -2.88 7.70
C MET A 113 21.29 -2.32 9.07
N LEU A 114 20.86 -2.94 10.17
CA LEU A 114 21.27 -2.54 11.52
C LEU A 114 22.78 -2.69 11.73
N ILE A 115 23.36 -3.81 11.29
CA ILE A 115 24.78 -4.08 11.39
C ILE A 115 25.59 -3.08 10.56
N LEU A 116 25.17 -2.81 9.32
CA LEU A 116 25.87 -1.89 8.41
C LEU A 116 25.84 -0.43 8.89
N ASN A 117 24.83 -0.04 9.68
CA ASN A 117 24.70 1.32 10.21
C ASN A 117 25.13 1.45 11.67
N ASP A 118 25.83 0.45 12.25
CA ASP A 118 26.25 0.41 13.65
C ASP A 118 25.12 0.75 14.64
N SER A 119 23.88 0.37 14.29
CA SER A 119 22.70 0.65 15.09
C SER A 119 22.46 -0.44 16.13
N GLN A 120 21.97 -0.05 17.30
CA GLN A 120 21.67 -1.01 18.37
C GLN A 120 20.42 -1.84 18.05
N PHE A 121 20.51 -3.16 18.28
CA PHE A 121 19.38 -4.08 18.14
C PHE A 121 18.28 -3.83 19.18
N LEU A 122 18.70 -3.46 20.40
CA LEU A 122 17.81 -3.24 21.53
C LEU A 122 17.65 -1.75 21.78
N SER A 123 16.42 -1.32 21.94
CA SER A 123 16.03 0.05 22.28
C SER A 123 15.49 0.08 23.72
N SER A 124 14.78 1.12 24.10
CA SER A 124 14.11 1.11 25.40
C SER A 124 12.94 0.10 25.43
N SER A 125 12.67 -0.49 26.59
CA SER A 125 11.61 -1.50 26.78
C SER A 125 10.24 -1.05 26.22
N LYS A 126 9.94 0.27 26.29
CA LYS A 126 8.73 0.84 25.71
C LYS A 126 8.69 0.72 24.18
N ASN A 127 9.81 1.02 23.52
CA ASN A 127 9.91 0.93 22.06
C ASN A 127 9.86 -0.52 21.60
N GLU A 128 10.48 -1.43 22.32
CA GLU A 128 10.43 -2.86 22.02
C GLU A 128 9.01 -3.42 22.09
N ALA A 129 8.24 -3.03 23.10
CA ALA A 129 6.84 -3.41 23.22
C ALA A 129 6.00 -2.86 22.06
N LEU A 130 6.24 -1.61 21.63
CA LEU A 130 5.58 -1.02 20.46
C LEU A 130 5.95 -1.74 19.17
N PHE A 131 7.23 -2.07 18.96
CA PHE A 131 7.67 -2.83 17.78
C PHE A 131 7.08 -4.22 17.74
N ALA A 132 7.05 -4.94 18.86
CA ALA A 132 6.43 -6.25 18.96
C ALA A 132 4.92 -6.20 18.66
N THR A 133 4.22 -5.22 19.23
CA THR A 133 2.79 -5.02 18.98
C THR A 133 2.52 -4.71 17.51
N HIS A 134 3.27 -3.77 16.92
CA HIS A 134 3.16 -3.44 15.50
C HIS A 134 3.42 -4.65 14.60
N GLY A 135 4.53 -5.37 14.84
CA GLY A 135 4.88 -6.56 14.07
C GLY A 135 3.82 -7.66 14.15
N THR A 136 3.23 -7.87 15.34
CA THR A 136 2.15 -8.85 15.55
C THR A 136 0.89 -8.46 14.78
N LEU A 137 0.47 -7.20 14.83
CA LEU A 137 -0.70 -6.71 14.09
C LEU A 137 -0.50 -6.80 12.58
N VAL A 138 0.68 -6.42 12.08
CA VAL A 138 1.01 -6.53 10.65
C VAL A 138 1.01 -8.00 10.21
N CYS A 139 1.61 -8.89 11.00
CA CYS A 139 1.62 -10.32 10.71
C CYS A 139 0.19 -10.89 10.64
N ALA A 140 -0.66 -10.58 11.61
CA ALA A 140 -2.06 -10.99 11.62
C ALA A 140 -2.81 -10.45 10.39
N GLY A 141 -2.62 -9.18 10.04
CA GLY A 141 -3.21 -8.56 8.85
C GLY A 141 -2.77 -9.24 7.55
N LEU A 142 -1.48 -9.54 7.38
CA LEU A 142 -0.96 -10.24 6.21
C LEU A 142 -1.48 -11.69 6.11
N ILE A 143 -1.65 -12.37 7.23
CA ILE A 143 -2.25 -13.72 7.26
C ILE A 143 -3.70 -13.64 6.79
N LEU A 144 -4.50 -12.74 7.36
CA LEU A 144 -5.91 -12.54 6.97
C LEU A 144 -6.02 -12.15 5.49
N TYR A 145 -5.17 -11.24 5.02
CA TYR A 145 -5.08 -10.86 3.62
C TYR A 145 -4.76 -12.05 2.72
N SER A 146 -3.79 -12.87 3.11
CA SER A 146 -3.39 -14.07 2.36
C SER A 146 -4.50 -15.13 2.32
N ILE A 147 -5.29 -15.27 3.40
CA ILE A 147 -6.47 -16.15 3.43
C ILE A 147 -7.54 -15.62 2.47
N GLY A 148 -7.83 -14.33 2.52
CA GLY A 148 -8.79 -13.67 1.64
C GLY A 148 -8.43 -13.79 0.16
N SER A 149 -7.14 -13.83 -0.18
CA SER A 149 -6.64 -13.95 -1.56
C SER A 149 -7.04 -15.25 -2.27
N LYS A 150 -7.52 -16.27 -1.54
CA LYS A 150 -7.98 -17.53 -2.15
C LYS A 150 -9.26 -17.32 -2.97
N ASN A 151 -10.18 -16.54 -2.45
CA ASN A 151 -11.54 -16.41 -2.97
C ASN A 151 -11.83 -15.05 -3.63
N ILE A 152 -10.97 -14.05 -3.38
CA ILE A 152 -11.13 -12.69 -3.87
C ILE A 152 -10.06 -12.41 -4.94
N PRO A 153 -10.43 -11.86 -6.12
CA PRO A 153 -9.46 -11.41 -7.11
C PRO A 153 -8.45 -10.42 -6.54
N ALA A 154 -7.20 -10.44 -7.05
CA ALA A 154 -6.13 -9.61 -6.48
C ALA A 154 -6.45 -8.11 -6.52
N ALA A 155 -7.05 -7.62 -7.61
CA ALA A 155 -7.45 -6.22 -7.73
C ALA A 155 -8.53 -5.82 -6.71
N ASP A 156 -9.51 -6.70 -6.44
CA ASP A 156 -10.56 -6.42 -5.46
C ASP A 156 -10.02 -6.47 -4.03
N LEU A 157 -9.08 -7.38 -3.76
CA LEU A 157 -8.44 -7.49 -2.46
C LEU A 157 -7.59 -6.24 -2.16
N THR A 158 -6.87 -5.72 -3.18
CA THR A 158 -6.14 -4.44 -3.05
C THR A 158 -7.08 -3.23 -2.95
N LEU A 159 -8.28 -3.28 -3.54
CA LEU A 159 -9.30 -2.26 -3.30
C LEU A 159 -9.80 -2.27 -1.85
N LEU A 160 -10.02 -3.44 -1.28
CA LEU A 160 -10.38 -3.56 0.14
C LEU A 160 -9.28 -2.99 1.05
N SER A 161 -8.01 -3.18 0.70
CA SER A 161 -6.90 -2.60 1.48
C SER A 161 -6.85 -1.07 1.45
N LEU A 162 -7.57 -0.40 0.54
CA LEU A 162 -7.68 1.07 0.54
C LEU A 162 -8.46 1.61 1.76
N THR A 163 -9.24 0.79 2.44
CA THR A 163 -9.83 1.16 3.74
C THR A 163 -8.74 1.48 4.77
N GLU A 164 -7.57 0.82 4.69
CA GLU A 164 -6.39 1.13 5.48
C GLU A 164 -5.86 2.54 5.18
N VAL A 165 -5.81 2.93 3.90
CA VAL A 165 -5.37 4.26 3.50
C VAL A 165 -6.30 5.34 4.05
N ILE A 166 -7.61 5.16 3.89
CA ILE A 166 -8.62 6.09 4.40
C ILE A 166 -8.56 6.17 5.93
N GLY A 167 -8.53 5.01 6.60
CA GLY A 167 -8.40 4.93 8.04
C GLY A 167 -7.10 5.55 8.55
N GLY A 168 -5.98 5.27 7.89
CA GLY A 168 -4.66 5.82 8.24
C GLY A 168 -4.62 7.34 8.14
N ILE A 169 -5.15 7.94 7.05
CA ILE A 169 -5.25 9.40 6.89
C ILE A 169 -6.13 9.99 8.00
N PHE A 170 -7.26 9.35 8.29
CA PHE A 170 -8.16 9.79 9.36
C PHE A 170 -7.45 9.78 10.73
N TRP A 171 -6.69 8.72 11.05
CA TRP A 171 -5.94 8.62 12.30
C TRP A 171 -4.86 9.71 12.42
N VAL A 172 -4.13 10.00 11.33
CA VAL A 172 -3.08 11.05 11.32
C VAL A 172 -3.65 12.45 11.57
N TRP A 173 -4.89 12.69 11.16
CA TRP A 173 -5.57 13.97 11.37
C TRP A 173 -6.19 14.13 12.76
N LEU A 174 -6.33 13.03 13.52
CA LEU A 174 -6.89 13.09 14.87
C LEU A 174 -5.89 13.77 15.83
N PRO A 175 -6.28 14.87 16.49
CA PRO A 175 -5.40 15.62 17.38
C PRO A 175 -4.93 14.80 18.61
N TRP A 176 -5.63 13.73 18.94
CA TRP A 176 -5.33 12.88 20.09
C TRP A 176 -4.00 12.11 19.96
N LEU A 177 -3.54 11.87 18.74
CA LEU A 177 -2.28 11.16 18.48
C LEU A 177 -1.05 12.09 18.52
N GLY A 178 -1.26 13.41 18.61
CA GLY A 178 -0.16 14.39 18.69
C GLY A 178 0.68 14.53 17.43
N ILE A 179 0.26 13.92 16.30
CA ILE A 179 1.00 13.96 15.04
C ILE A 179 0.78 15.29 14.34
N ASN A 180 -0.46 15.82 14.37
CA ASN A 180 -0.85 17.16 13.84
C ASN A 180 -0.25 17.50 12.46
N GLU A 181 -0.13 16.54 11.57
CA GLU A 181 0.33 16.80 10.20
C GLU A 181 -0.77 17.52 9.41
N VAL A 182 -0.47 18.73 8.95
CA VAL A 182 -1.34 19.45 8.00
C VAL A 182 -0.85 19.13 6.59
N PRO A 183 -1.65 18.40 5.78
CA PRO A 183 -1.24 18.06 4.42
C PRO A 183 -1.06 19.31 3.57
N ALA A 184 -0.04 19.34 2.73
CA ALA A 184 0.13 20.40 1.75
C ALA A 184 -1.07 20.44 0.78
N THR A 185 -1.41 21.62 0.26
CA THR A 185 -2.55 21.79 -0.67
C THR A 185 -2.47 20.85 -1.87
N ASN A 186 -1.26 20.63 -2.41
CA ASN A 186 -1.05 19.71 -3.53
C ASN A 186 -1.27 18.24 -3.14
N THR A 187 -1.00 17.88 -1.88
CA THR A 187 -1.32 16.55 -1.34
C THR A 187 -2.83 16.33 -1.31
N ILE A 188 -3.59 17.34 -0.90
CA ILE A 188 -5.07 17.28 -0.88
C ILE A 188 -5.61 17.18 -2.31
N ILE A 189 -5.12 18.01 -3.23
CA ILE A 189 -5.57 17.99 -4.63
C ILE A 189 -5.21 16.65 -5.31
N GLY A 190 -3.97 16.21 -5.19
CA GLY A 190 -3.53 14.93 -5.76
C GLY A 190 -4.26 13.75 -5.16
N GLY A 191 -4.47 13.76 -3.83
CA GLY A 191 -5.26 12.75 -3.13
C GLY A 191 -6.71 12.70 -3.63
N PHE A 192 -7.32 13.84 -3.92
CA PHE A 192 -8.67 13.91 -4.48
C PHE A 192 -8.76 13.20 -5.85
N PHE A 193 -7.78 13.40 -6.74
CA PHE A 193 -7.72 12.67 -8.01
C PHE A 193 -7.56 11.16 -7.81
N ILE A 194 -6.73 10.74 -6.87
CA ILE A 194 -6.56 9.32 -6.53
C ILE A 194 -7.89 8.73 -6.03
N PHE A 195 -8.61 9.42 -5.14
CA PHE A 195 -9.92 8.97 -4.66
C PHE A 195 -10.96 8.89 -5.77
N ILE A 196 -10.99 9.86 -6.69
CA ILE A 196 -11.87 9.79 -7.87
C ILE A 196 -11.55 8.55 -8.70
N ALA A 197 -10.27 8.28 -8.97
CA ALA A 197 -9.85 7.11 -9.74
C ALA A 197 -10.30 5.79 -9.08
N ILE A 198 -10.13 5.68 -7.76
CA ILE A 198 -10.54 4.52 -6.97
C ILE A 198 -12.06 4.33 -7.02
N PHE A 199 -12.80 5.40 -6.76
CA PHE A 199 -14.25 5.36 -6.75
C PHE A 199 -14.82 4.96 -8.12
N TYR A 200 -14.31 5.57 -9.18
CA TYR A 200 -14.65 5.24 -10.57
C TYR A 200 -14.35 3.77 -10.89
N TYR A 201 -13.16 3.29 -10.55
CA TYR A 201 -12.76 1.91 -10.73
C TYR A 201 -13.69 0.94 -9.97
N SER A 202 -13.96 1.24 -8.69
CA SER A 202 -14.84 0.42 -7.83
C SER A 202 -16.27 0.32 -8.37
N MET A 203 -16.85 1.44 -8.83
CA MET A 203 -18.21 1.46 -9.38
C MET A 203 -18.34 0.58 -10.63
N ILE A 204 -17.35 0.62 -11.52
CA ILE A 204 -17.40 -0.14 -12.76
C ILE A 204 -17.14 -1.62 -12.54
N MET A 205 -16.23 -1.97 -11.64
CA MET A 205 -16.02 -3.38 -11.28
C MET A 205 -17.29 -3.98 -10.69
N GLN A 206 -18.04 -3.26 -9.86
CA GLN A 206 -19.33 -3.71 -9.33
C GLN A 206 -20.41 -3.84 -10.44
N SER A 207 -20.45 -2.89 -11.37
CA SER A 207 -21.39 -2.93 -12.49
C SER A 207 -21.14 -4.15 -13.38
N ASN A 208 -19.90 -4.41 -13.76
CA ASN A 208 -19.54 -5.56 -14.58
C ASN A 208 -19.85 -6.91 -13.91
N ARG A 209 -19.71 -7.02 -12.59
CA ARG A 209 -20.09 -8.24 -11.86
C ARG A 209 -21.57 -8.51 -11.87
N ARG A 210 -22.41 -7.48 -11.75
CA ARG A 210 -23.88 -7.63 -11.85
C ARG A 210 -24.34 -8.10 -13.23
N PHE A 211 -23.65 -7.68 -14.29
CA PHE A 211 -23.97 -8.11 -15.67
C PHE A 211 -23.55 -9.56 -15.96
N ILE A 212 -22.55 -10.10 -15.27
CA ILE A 212 -22.03 -11.47 -15.51
C ILE A 212 -22.77 -12.51 -14.61
N GLY A 213 -23.69 -12.08 -13.75
CA GLY A 213 -24.51 -13.00 -12.92
C GLY A 213 -23.72 -13.80 -11.87
N LEU A 214 -22.56 -13.33 -11.47
CA LEU A 214 -21.78 -13.89 -10.38
C LEU A 214 -22.23 -13.21 -9.08
N ASN A 215 -23.34 -13.74 -8.52
CA ASN A 215 -23.71 -13.48 -7.12
C ASN A 215 -22.94 -14.41 -6.18
#